data_335cdbc44883637c86807b5b037410b1
#
_entry.id   335cdbc44883637c86807b5b037410b1
#
_cell.length_a   1.000
_cell.length_b   1.000
_cell.length_c   1.000
_cell.angle_alpha   90.00
_cell.angle_beta   90.00
_cell.angle_gamma   90.00
#
_symmetry.space_group_name_H-M   'P 1'
#
loop_
_entity.id
_entity.type
_entity.pdbx_description
1 polymer ?
#
loop_
_entity_poly.entity_id
_entity_poly.type
_entity_poly.pdbx_seq_one_letter_code
_entity_poly.pdbx_strand_id
1 'polypeptide(L)'
;MTTVENVIGRFANSFDLKDRESLESILSENVSVDYSHLRGQRETLSRTEYVSQRQKALQDLNTHLLTNAEIEISANSASCRVSGMIYRAKDDEHFNSHVVYSFQLERAGASWLIVGIEQTVLWNEGNPEIHSGANTAE
;
A
#
# COMPACT_ATOMS: atom_id res chain seq x y z
N MET A 1 1.64 -18.57 12.37
CA MET A 1 0.80 -18.40 11.19
C MET A 1 0.41 -16.94 11.02
N THR A 2 0.52 -16.42 9.82
CA THR A 2 0.22 -15.01 9.55
C THR A 2 -1.19 -14.91 8.97
N THR A 3 -1.99 -14.02 9.52
CA THR A 3 -3.35 -13.80 9.03
C THR A 3 -3.35 -12.72 7.95
N VAL A 4 -4.46 -12.64 7.20
CA VAL A 4 -4.63 -11.56 6.22
C VAL A 4 -4.54 -10.21 6.91
N GLU A 5 -5.19 -10.07 8.08
CA GLU A 5 -5.14 -8.81 8.82
C GLU A 5 -3.72 -8.40 9.17
N ASN A 6 -2.88 -9.36 9.59
CA ASN A 6 -1.49 -9.06 9.92
C ASN A 6 -0.70 -8.60 8.71
N VAL A 7 -0.95 -9.21 7.55
CA VAL A 7 -0.27 -8.81 6.33
C VAL A 7 -0.63 -7.37 5.97
N ILE A 8 -1.91 -7.04 6.05
CA ILE A 8 -2.36 -5.68 5.72
C ILE A 8 -1.79 -4.67 6.72
N GLY A 9 -1.79 -5.01 8.00
CA GLY A 9 -1.17 -4.15 9.01
C GLY A 9 0.31 -3.94 8.76
N ARG A 10 1.01 -4.99 8.35
CA ARG A 10 2.43 -4.88 8.03
C ARG A 10 2.67 -4.00 6.82
N PHE A 11 1.75 -4.03 5.84
CA PHE A 11 1.84 -3.14 4.70
C PHE A 11 1.90 -1.67 5.16
N ALA A 12 0.95 -1.26 5.98
CA ALA A 12 0.93 0.11 6.50
C ALA A 12 2.16 0.42 7.35
N ASN A 13 2.47 -0.48 8.28
CA ASN A 13 3.58 -0.25 9.21
C ASN A 13 4.93 -0.20 8.51
N SER A 14 5.07 -0.94 7.41
CA SER A 14 6.33 -0.94 6.66
C SER A 14 6.67 0.46 6.14
N PHE A 15 5.69 1.15 5.63
CA PHE A 15 5.90 2.52 5.15
C PHE A 15 6.15 3.47 6.31
N ASP A 16 5.34 3.36 7.36
CA ASP A 16 5.43 4.28 8.49
C ASP A 16 6.75 4.14 9.23
N LEU A 17 7.24 2.91 9.35
CA LEU A 17 8.48 2.63 10.08
C LEU A 17 9.69 2.56 9.17
N LYS A 18 9.52 2.82 7.88
CA LYS A 18 10.61 2.80 6.89
C LYS A 18 11.27 1.42 6.84
N ASP A 19 10.47 0.37 6.93
CA ASP A 19 10.96 -1.00 7.03
C ASP A 19 10.80 -1.72 5.69
N ARG A 20 11.80 -1.53 4.85
CA ARG A 20 11.81 -2.10 3.50
C ARG A 20 11.72 -3.63 3.51
N GLU A 21 12.42 -4.26 4.43
CA GLU A 21 12.45 -5.70 4.53
C GLU A 21 11.08 -6.29 4.83
N SER A 22 10.36 -5.65 5.76
CA SER A 22 9.01 -6.09 6.09
C SER A 22 8.08 -5.95 4.90
N LEU A 23 8.21 -4.86 4.15
CA LEU A 23 7.39 -4.68 2.96
C LEU A 23 7.67 -5.79 1.94
N GLU A 24 8.94 -6.10 1.70
CA GLU A 24 9.29 -7.16 0.77
C GLU A 24 8.72 -8.51 1.21
N SER A 25 8.68 -8.74 2.50
CA SER A 25 8.28 -10.04 3.03
C SER A 25 6.81 -10.38 2.82
N ILE A 26 5.98 -9.40 2.54
CA ILE A 26 4.53 -9.62 2.37
C ILE A 26 4.10 -9.57 0.91
N LEU A 27 5.02 -9.36 -0.01
CA LEU A 27 4.69 -9.25 -1.44
C LEU A 27 5.03 -10.54 -2.16
N SER A 28 4.18 -10.92 -3.10
CA SER A 28 4.48 -12.01 -3.99
C SER A 28 5.60 -11.62 -4.93
N GLU A 29 6.15 -12.59 -5.64
CA GLU A 29 7.22 -12.34 -6.60
C GLU A 29 6.79 -11.34 -7.67
N ASN A 30 5.53 -11.39 -8.06
CA ASN A 30 4.94 -10.44 -9.00
C ASN A 30 3.67 -9.88 -8.40
N VAL A 31 3.45 -8.58 -8.56
CA VAL A 31 2.31 -7.89 -7.96
C VAL A 31 1.62 -7.05 -9.03
N SER A 32 0.31 -7.21 -9.14
CA SER A 32 -0.50 -6.37 -10.01
C SER A 32 -0.83 -5.09 -9.23
N VAL A 33 -0.54 -3.95 -9.81
CA VAL A 33 -0.65 -2.68 -9.10
C VAL A 33 -1.52 -1.73 -9.93
N ASP A 34 -2.52 -1.15 -9.29
CA ASP A 34 -3.40 -0.18 -9.93
C ASP A 34 -3.48 1.07 -9.06
N TYR A 35 -2.63 2.03 -9.37
CA TYR A 35 -2.66 3.36 -8.77
C TYR A 35 -3.18 4.36 -9.80
N SER A 36 -4.16 3.93 -10.62
CA SER A 36 -4.61 4.73 -11.76
C SER A 36 -5.17 6.09 -11.36
N HIS A 37 -5.65 6.24 -10.12
CA HIS A 37 -6.11 7.54 -9.64
C HIS A 37 -4.98 8.54 -9.50
N LEU A 38 -3.74 8.07 -9.46
CA LEU A 38 -2.56 8.94 -9.34
C LEU A 38 -1.69 8.86 -10.58
N ARG A 39 -1.58 7.69 -11.18
CA ARG A 39 -0.64 7.46 -12.28
C ARG A 39 -1.30 7.12 -13.60
N GLY A 40 -2.55 6.78 -13.56
CA GLY A 40 -3.31 6.58 -14.78
C GLY A 40 -3.23 5.21 -15.42
N GLN A 41 -2.56 4.25 -14.83
CA GLN A 41 -2.52 2.92 -15.44
C GLN A 41 -2.25 1.81 -14.44
N ARG A 42 -2.66 0.62 -14.86
CA ARG A 42 -2.42 -0.60 -14.13
C ARG A 42 -1.15 -1.23 -14.68
N GLU A 43 -0.34 -1.83 -13.81
CA GLU A 43 0.88 -2.52 -14.23
C GLU A 43 1.10 -3.76 -13.38
N THR A 44 1.90 -4.67 -13.90
CA THR A 44 2.37 -5.80 -13.13
C THR A 44 3.86 -5.60 -12.90
N LEU A 45 4.27 -5.62 -11.64
CA LEU A 45 5.64 -5.34 -11.25
C LEU A 45 6.20 -6.53 -10.49
N SER A 46 7.49 -6.76 -10.62
CA SER A 46 8.15 -7.68 -9.70
C SER A 46 8.18 -7.04 -8.32
N ARG A 47 8.38 -7.88 -7.30
CA ARG A 47 8.51 -7.39 -5.93
C ARG A 47 9.60 -6.32 -5.83
N THR A 48 10.74 -6.57 -6.45
CA THR A 48 11.86 -5.62 -6.44
C THR A 48 11.49 -4.31 -7.11
N GLU A 49 10.80 -4.38 -8.25
CA GLU A 49 10.39 -3.17 -8.95
C GLU A 49 9.39 -2.37 -8.13
N TYR A 50 8.43 -3.05 -7.50
CA TYR A 50 7.44 -2.36 -6.68
C TYR A 50 8.13 -1.61 -5.54
N VAL A 51 9.01 -2.30 -4.81
CA VAL A 51 9.69 -1.68 -3.68
C VAL A 51 10.57 -0.52 -4.14
N SER A 52 11.23 -0.66 -5.29
CA SER A 52 12.01 0.45 -5.85
C SER A 52 11.16 1.67 -6.15
N GLN A 53 9.96 1.45 -6.69
CA GLN A 53 9.07 2.56 -6.98
C GLN A 53 8.55 3.24 -5.71
N ARG A 54 8.51 2.50 -4.59
CA ARG A 54 8.07 3.07 -3.31
C ARG A 54 9.23 3.65 -2.50
N GLN A 55 10.43 3.71 -3.07
CA GLN A 55 11.62 4.15 -2.37
C GLN A 55 11.42 5.53 -1.72
N LYS A 56 10.80 6.44 -2.45
CA LYS A 56 10.53 7.78 -1.94
C LYS A 56 9.57 7.73 -0.74
N ALA A 57 8.48 7.00 -0.88
CA ALA A 57 7.51 6.86 0.19
C ALA A 57 8.14 6.23 1.42
N LEU A 58 9.10 5.34 1.22
CA LEU A 58 9.81 4.70 2.33
C LEU A 58 10.81 5.64 3.01
N GLN A 59 11.02 6.84 2.47
CA GLN A 59 11.92 7.83 3.03
C GLN A 59 11.19 9.05 3.57
N ASP A 60 10.00 9.32 3.05
CA ASP A 60 9.24 10.49 3.43
C ASP A 60 8.53 10.27 4.76
N LEU A 61 8.22 11.36 5.43
CA LEU A 61 7.51 11.30 6.69
C LEU A 61 6.02 11.11 6.40
N ASN A 62 5.51 9.92 6.71
CA ASN A 62 4.12 9.60 6.47
C ASN A 62 3.59 8.64 7.52
N THR A 63 2.26 8.56 7.61
CA THR A 63 1.57 7.64 8.50
C THR A 63 0.35 7.11 7.76
N HIS A 64 0.21 5.79 7.73
CA HIS A 64 -0.92 5.12 7.11
C HIS A 64 -1.80 4.53 8.18
N LEU A 65 -3.05 4.94 8.23
CA LEU A 65 -4.04 4.34 9.13
C LEU A 65 -5.06 3.61 8.27
N LEU A 66 -5.10 2.29 8.40
CA LEU A 66 -6.02 1.45 7.64
C LEU A 66 -7.08 0.88 8.57
N THR A 67 -8.34 1.00 8.17
CA THR A 67 -9.44 0.60 9.03
C THR A 67 -10.62 0.11 8.18
N ASN A 68 -11.66 -0.37 8.85
CA ASN A 68 -12.89 -0.86 8.21
C ASN A 68 -12.58 -1.99 7.22
N ALA A 69 -11.80 -2.95 7.66
CA ALA A 69 -11.39 -4.05 6.79
C ALA A 69 -12.54 -4.98 6.50
N GLU A 70 -12.73 -5.29 5.22
CA GLU A 70 -13.66 -6.30 4.76
C GLU A 70 -12.85 -7.39 4.09
N ILE A 71 -12.86 -8.58 4.65
CA ILE A 71 -11.98 -9.67 4.21
C ILE A 71 -12.82 -10.86 3.79
N GLU A 72 -12.51 -11.39 2.60
CA GLU A 72 -13.13 -12.63 2.11
C GLU A 72 -12.03 -13.62 1.82
N ILE A 73 -12.16 -14.83 2.33
CA ILE A 73 -11.14 -15.85 2.22
C ILE A 73 -11.73 -17.07 1.55
N SER A 74 -11.08 -17.54 0.48
CA SER A 74 -11.32 -18.85 -0.13
C SER A 74 -10.14 -19.73 0.25
N ALA A 75 -10.10 -20.97 -0.28
CA ALA A 75 -9.09 -21.93 0.11
C ALA A 75 -7.66 -21.37 0.02
N ASN A 76 -7.29 -20.82 -1.13
CA ASN A 76 -5.92 -20.37 -1.37
C ASN A 76 -5.82 -18.92 -1.76
N SER A 77 -6.92 -18.18 -1.71
CA SER A 77 -6.91 -16.76 -2.08
C SER A 77 -7.75 -15.97 -1.10
N ALA A 78 -7.48 -14.67 -1.06
CA ALA A 78 -8.23 -13.78 -0.20
C ALA A 78 -8.30 -12.40 -0.85
N SER A 79 -9.32 -11.64 -0.49
CA SER A 79 -9.41 -10.25 -0.86
C SER A 79 -9.65 -9.44 0.40
N CYS A 80 -9.17 -8.19 0.39
CA CYS A 80 -9.34 -7.32 1.54
C CYS A 80 -9.53 -5.90 1.03
N ARG A 81 -10.60 -5.25 1.48
CA ARG A 81 -10.82 -3.84 1.18
C ARG A 81 -10.76 -3.07 2.49
N VAL A 82 -9.97 -2.00 2.53
CA VAL A 82 -9.82 -1.19 3.72
C VAL A 82 -9.90 0.28 3.35
N SER A 83 -10.40 1.08 4.28
CA SER A 83 -10.31 2.54 4.19
C SER A 83 -8.96 2.96 4.73
N GLY A 84 -8.37 3.97 4.13
CA GLY A 84 -7.07 4.44 4.58
C GLY A 84 -6.98 5.94 4.66
N MET A 85 -6.29 6.41 5.69
CA MET A 85 -5.88 7.81 5.77
C MET A 85 -4.37 7.80 5.70
N ILE A 86 -3.83 8.58 4.77
CA ILE A 86 -2.39 8.71 4.62
C ILE A 86 -2.04 10.14 4.94
N TYR A 87 -1.29 10.32 6.02
CA TYR A 87 -0.84 11.63 6.48
C TYR A 87 0.59 11.82 6.04
N ARG A 88 0.88 12.94 5.39
CA ARG A 88 2.23 13.26 4.94
C ARG A 88 2.61 14.63 5.44
N ALA A 89 3.86 14.76 5.87
CA ALA A 89 4.35 16.04 6.39
C ALA A 89 5.75 16.31 5.86
N LYS A 90 6.03 17.57 5.58
CA LYS A 90 7.35 18.01 5.17
C LYS A 90 7.47 19.46 5.55
N ASP A 91 8.48 19.77 6.37
CA ASP A 91 8.66 21.12 6.93
C ASP A 91 7.39 21.51 7.70
N ASP A 92 6.77 22.62 7.38
CA ASP A 92 5.55 23.06 8.06
C ASP A 92 4.31 22.74 7.27
N GLU A 93 4.42 21.89 6.23
CA GLU A 93 3.32 21.61 5.35
C GLU A 93 2.84 20.19 5.51
N HIS A 94 1.62 19.94 5.04
CA HIS A 94 1.06 18.59 5.07
C HIS A 94 0.30 18.31 3.78
N PHE A 95 0.12 17.03 3.48
CA PHE A 95 -0.72 16.59 2.39
C PHE A 95 -1.32 15.25 2.79
N ASN A 96 -2.63 15.22 2.98
CA ASN A 96 -3.33 14.03 3.47
C ASN A 96 -4.27 13.50 2.41
N SER A 97 -4.39 12.18 2.36
CA SER A 97 -5.27 11.52 1.39
C SER A 97 -6.20 10.56 2.11
N HIS A 98 -7.46 10.54 1.69
CA HIS A 98 -8.40 9.50 2.10
C HIS A 98 -8.54 8.55 0.91
N VAL A 99 -8.21 7.29 1.14
CA VAL A 99 -8.16 6.31 0.06
C VAL A 99 -8.94 5.05 0.44
N VAL A 100 -9.21 4.24 -0.57
CA VAL A 100 -9.65 2.86 -0.36
C VAL A 100 -8.61 1.99 -1.04
N TYR A 101 -8.08 1.03 -0.29
CA TYR A 101 -7.21 0.01 -0.85
C TYR A 101 -8.00 -1.27 -1.04
N SER A 102 -7.77 -1.93 -2.17
CA SER A 102 -8.24 -3.30 -2.40
C SER A 102 -7.01 -4.17 -2.61
N PHE A 103 -6.87 -5.18 -1.77
CA PHE A 103 -5.75 -6.10 -1.85
C PHE A 103 -6.23 -7.47 -2.30
N GLN A 104 -5.43 -8.11 -3.14
CA GLN A 104 -5.62 -9.52 -3.49
C GLN A 104 -4.44 -10.28 -2.90
N LEU A 105 -4.72 -11.41 -2.26
CA LEU A 105 -3.69 -12.18 -1.60
C LEU A 105 -3.81 -13.65 -2.00
N GLU A 106 -2.69 -14.35 -1.94
CA GLU A 106 -2.65 -15.80 -2.16
C GLU A 106 -1.93 -16.46 -1.02
N ARG A 107 -2.36 -17.66 -0.69
CA ARG A 107 -1.75 -18.42 0.38
C ARG A 107 -0.38 -18.92 -0.06
N ALA A 108 0.60 -18.78 0.83
CA ALA A 108 1.95 -19.23 0.61
C ALA A 108 2.40 -19.94 1.89
N GLY A 109 2.24 -21.27 1.90
CA GLY A 109 2.51 -22.03 3.10
C GLY A 109 1.58 -21.63 4.24
N ALA A 110 2.12 -21.24 5.37
CA ALA A 110 1.35 -20.82 6.53
C ALA A 110 1.07 -19.32 6.53
N SER A 111 1.39 -18.63 5.44
CA SER A 111 1.25 -17.18 5.36
C SER A 111 0.44 -16.80 4.13
N TRP A 112 0.25 -15.50 3.98
CA TRP A 112 -0.41 -14.90 2.81
C TRP A 112 0.55 -13.90 2.19
N LEU A 113 0.54 -13.82 0.85
CA LEU A 113 1.34 -12.82 0.15
C LEU A 113 0.41 -11.96 -0.71
N ILE A 114 0.72 -10.69 -0.79
CA ILE A 114 -0.05 -9.75 -1.61
C ILE A 114 0.34 -9.97 -3.08
N VAL A 115 -0.68 -10.21 -3.91
CA VAL A 115 -0.49 -10.37 -5.35
C VAL A 115 -1.14 -9.25 -6.13
N GLY A 116 -1.94 -8.41 -5.49
CA GLY A 116 -2.57 -7.28 -6.16
C GLY A 116 -2.85 -6.16 -5.20
N ILE A 117 -2.66 -4.93 -5.66
CA ILE A 117 -2.92 -3.71 -4.89
C ILE A 117 -3.63 -2.73 -5.80
N GLU A 118 -4.78 -2.24 -5.33
CA GLU A 118 -5.49 -1.18 -6.03
C GLU A 118 -5.76 -0.07 -5.04
N GLN A 119 -5.46 1.17 -5.42
CA GLN A 119 -5.71 2.32 -4.58
C GLN A 119 -6.68 3.26 -5.29
N THR A 120 -7.75 3.62 -4.61
CA THR A 120 -8.71 4.61 -5.08
C THR A 120 -8.63 5.80 -4.14
N VAL A 121 -8.31 6.97 -4.68
CA VAL A 121 -8.24 8.19 -3.88
C VAL A 121 -9.61 8.82 -3.86
N LEU A 122 -10.17 9.02 -2.68
CA LEU A 122 -11.50 9.62 -2.52
C LEU A 122 -11.40 11.14 -2.42
N TRP A 123 -10.41 11.65 -1.67
CA TRP A 123 -10.16 13.09 -1.60
C TRP A 123 -8.80 13.33 -0.96
N ASN A 124 -8.28 14.55 -1.20
CA ASN A 124 -7.00 15.00 -0.65
C ASN A 124 -7.20 16.34 0.03
N GLU A 125 -6.29 16.67 0.97
CA GLU A 125 -6.23 18.00 1.54
C GLU A 125 -4.78 18.37 1.80
N GLY A 126 -4.48 19.66 1.72
CA GLY A 126 -3.14 20.16 1.96
C GLY A 126 -2.40 20.46 0.68
N ASN A 127 -1.07 20.54 0.79
CA ASN A 127 -0.21 20.93 -0.33
C ASN A 127 0.31 19.71 -1.07
N PRO A 128 -0.22 19.40 -2.28
CA PRO A 128 0.21 18.22 -3.01
C PRO A 128 1.66 18.27 -3.45
N GLU A 129 2.28 19.43 -3.45
CA GLU A 129 3.67 19.57 -3.88
C GLU A 129 4.66 18.91 -2.94
N ILE A 130 4.28 18.69 -1.68
CA ILE A 130 5.18 17.99 -0.77
C ILE A 130 5.12 16.49 -0.98
N HIS A 131 4.12 16.00 -1.74
CA HIS A 131 3.99 14.58 -2.01
C HIS A 131 4.96 14.22 -3.12
N SER A 132 6.11 13.72 -2.72
CA SER A 132 7.18 13.43 -3.67
C SER A 132 6.77 12.46 -4.73
N GLY A 133 5.77 11.69 -4.46
CA GLY A 133 5.30 10.73 -5.42
C GLY A 133 4.05 11.13 -6.12
N ALA A 134 3.74 12.41 -6.18
CA ALA A 134 2.50 12.83 -6.81
C ALA A 134 2.33 12.21 -8.16
N ASN A 135 3.40 12.03 -8.87
CA ASN A 135 3.35 11.39 -10.15
C ASN A 135 3.65 9.95 -10.06
N THR A 136 4.14 9.48 -8.96
CA THR A 136 4.54 8.11 -8.83
C THR A 136 3.66 7.43 -7.88
N ALA A 137 2.78 8.12 -7.39
CA ALA A 137 1.88 7.53 -6.64
C ALA A 137 2.23 6.93 -5.48
N GLU A 138 2.50 7.41 -4.83
CA GLU A 138 2.47 6.67 -3.73
C GLU A 138 1.22 6.36 -3.28
#